data_27da43b1657ad4ab38b766297b0ec2ac
#
_entry.id   27da43b1657ad4ab38b766297b0ec2ac
#
_cell.length_a   1.000
_cell.length_b   1.000
_cell.length_c   1.000
_cell.angle_alpha   90.00
_cell.angle_beta   90.00
_cell.angle_gamma   90.00
#
_symmetry.space_group_name_H-M   'P 1'
#
loop_
_entity.id
_entity.type
_entity.pdbx_description
1 polymer ?
#
loop_
_entity_poly.entity_id
_entity_poly.type
_entity_poly.pdbx_seq_one_letter_code
_entity_poly.pdbx_strand_id
1 'polypeptide(L)'
;MTGIGAFLVVVTAPAFADAKADLARAEEIVSGRCFLCHGMEGEAASQVFPRLAGQHGEYVAKQLADFKSGKRKSDTMKPQSEELTPAEMKALGLFFEKKKAAPNQPTDTEILAVGRYIFAKGNQFSGLPSCASCHGAKGYGTPLLPRLAGQHPRYIEDQLKQFNTRERTNDNAIMHTVASKLTELEAHAVAEYIATMD
;
A
#
# COMPACT_ATOMS: atom_id res chain seq x y z
N MET A 1 3.00 67.07 11.56
CA MET A 1 2.94 66.24 10.35
C MET A 1 3.63 64.94 10.63
N THR A 2 2.90 63.90 11.06
CA THR A 2 3.39 62.59 11.42
C THR A 2 3.08 61.61 10.25
N GLY A 3 4.13 61.20 9.54
CA GLY A 3 4.05 60.23 8.45
C GLY A 3 3.95 58.81 8.99
N ILE A 4 2.81 58.16 8.68
CA ILE A 4 2.62 56.72 8.95
C ILE A 4 3.23 55.94 7.79
N GLY A 5 4.38 55.30 8.00
CA GLY A 5 4.99 54.38 7.05
C GLY A 5 4.26 53.05 7.08
N ALA A 6 3.58 52.68 5.98
CA ALA A 6 3.00 51.36 5.82
C ALA A 6 4.12 50.34 5.50
N PHE A 7 4.33 49.39 6.40
CA PHE A 7 5.18 48.21 6.15
C PHE A 7 4.38 47.18 5.35
N LEU A 8 4.75 46.98 4.10
CA LEU A 8 4.23 45.90 3.26
C LEU A 8 4.94 44.58 3.67
N VAL A 9 4.25 43.70 4.39
CA VAL A 9 4.74 42.34 4.68
C VAL A 9 4.45 41.50 3.44
N VAL A 10 5.50 41.21 2.69
CA VAL A 10 5.44 40.24 1.58
C VAL A 10 5.49 38.83 2.20
N VAL A 11 4.32 38.20 2.30
CA VAL A 11 4.23 36.77 2.65
C VAL A 11 4.55 35.96 1.39
N THR A 12 5.78 35.51 1.27
CA THR A 12 6.16 34.55 0.22
C THR A 12 5.67 33.17 0.60
N ALA A 13 4.80 32.58 -0.22
CA ALA A 13 4.30 31.23 -0.05
C ALA A 13 5.38 30.19 -0.44
N PRO A 14 5.85 29.31 0.47
CA PRO A 14 6.88 28.30 0.15
C PRO A 14 6.35 26.99 -0.42
N ALA A 15 5.04 26.84 -0.74
CA ALA A 15 4.42 25.55 -0.92
C ALA A 15 4.79 24.75 -2.20
N PHE A 16 5.25 25.40 -3.28
CA PHE A 16 5.53 24.70 -4.55
C PHE A 16 7.00 24.28 -4.73
N ALA A 17 7.92 24.97 -4.08
CA ALA A 17 9.34 24.60 -4.13
C ALA A 17 9.62 23.32 -3.34
N ASP A 18 8.91 23.10 -2.23
CA ASP A 18 8.99 21.92 -1.37
C ASP A 18 8.57 20.63 -2.08
N ALA A 19 7.41 20.62 -2.76
CA ALA A 19 6.88 19.41 -3.39
C ALA A 19 7.77 18.84 -4.51
N LYS A 20 8.47 19.71 -5.26
CA LYS A 20 9.42 19.28 -6.29
C LYS A 20 10.70 18.71 -5.67
N ALA A 21 11.21 19.33 -4.61
CA ALA A 21 12.37 18.87 -3.87
C ALA A 21 12.08 17.53 -3.19
N ASP A 22 10.89 17.37 -2.59
CA ASP A 22 10.45 16.13 -1.97
C ASP A 22 10.37 14.97 -2.97
N LEU A 23 9.83 15.20 -4.17
CA LEU A 23 9.78 14.18 -5.21
C LEU A 23 11.17 13.81 -5.74
N ALA A 24 12.06 14.77 -5.92
CA ALA A 24 13.44 14.51 -6.32
C ALA A 24 14.18 13.68 -5.24
N ARG A 25 13.96 14.00 -3.97
CA ARG A 25 14.50 13.22 -2.86
C ARG A 25 13.95 11.80 -2.82
N ALA A 26 12.64 11.63 -3.06
CA ALA A 26 12.02 10.30 -3.15
C ALA A 26 12.63 9.49 -4.29
N GLU A 27 12.83 10.08 -5.48
CA GLU A 27 13.45 9.41 -6.63
C GLU A 27 14.89 8.97 -6.33
N GLU A 28 15.67 9.80 -5.65
CA GLU A 28 17.03 9.46 -5.20
C GLU A 28 17.00 8.24 -4.25
N ILE A 29 16.10 8.23 -3.26
CA ILE A 29 15.97 7.11 -2.32
C ILE A 29 15.52 5.84 -3.06
N VAL A 30 14.55 5.94 -3.97
CA VAL A 30 14.06 4.81 -4.76
C VAL A 30 15.17 4.22 -5.61
N SER A 31 15.89 5.04 -6.38
CA SER A 31 16.99 4.60 -7.23
C SER A 31 18.20 4.07 -6.45
N GLY A 32 18.38 4.52 -5.22
CA GLY A 32 19.49 4.08 -4.36
C GLY A 32 19.26 2.71 -3.71
N ARG A 33 18.00 2.36 -3.39
CA ARG A 33 17.75 1.13 -2.60
C ARG A 33 16.39 0.46 -2.81
N CYS A 34 15.29 1.22 -2.98
CA CYS A 34 13.96 0.60 -3.02
C CYS A 34 13.73 -0.20 -4.31
N PHE A 35 14.32 0.26 -5.43
CA PHE A 35 14.14 -0.33 -6.76
C PHE A 35 14.60 -1.79 -6.83
N LEU A 36 15.55 -2.20 -6.01
CA LEU A 36 16.09 -3.57 -6.00
C LEU A 36 15.01 -4.63 -5.79
N CYS A 37 13.99 -4.29 -4.99
CA CYS A 37 12.90 -5.21 -4.65
C CYS A 37 11.56 -4.77 -5.27
N HIS A 38 11.31 -3.44 -5.29
CA HIS A 38 10.01 -2.91 -5.70
C HIS A 38 9.96 -2.39 -7.15
N GLY A 39 11.11 -2.31 -7.84
CA GLY A 39 11.23 -1.69 -9.16
C GLY A 39 11.23 -0.16 -9.11
N MET A 40 11.69 0.48 -10.20
CA MET A 40 11.73 1.94 -10.32
C MET A 40 10.34 2.57 -10.40
N GLU A 41 9.40 1.85 -11.01
CA GLU A 41 8.01 2.28 -11.14
C GLU A 41 7.10 1.65 -10.07
N GLY A 42 7.66 0.88 -9.14
CA GLY A 42 6.89 0.17 -8.11
C GLY A 42 6.21 -1.10 -8.64
N GLU A 43 6.70 -1.65 -9.73
CA GLU A 43 6.16 -2.83 -10.42
C GLU A 43 6.47 -4.15 -9.71
N ALA A 44 7.56 -4.23 -8.96
CA ALA A 44 8.09 -5.41 -8.27
C ALA A 44 8.10 -6.68 -9.14
N ALA A 45 9.24 -7.06 -9.69
CA ALA A 45 9.34 -8.24 -10.56
C ALA A 45 9.15 -9.56 -9.80
N SER A 46 9.47 -9.61 -8.51
CA SER A 46 9.31 -10.78 -7.66
C SER A 46 8.00 -10.75 -6.90
N GLN A 47 7.26 -11.85 -6.89
CA GLN A 47 5.96 -11.98 -6.24
C GLN A 47 5.99 -11.93 -4.70
N VAL A 48 7.17 -12.04 -4.08
CA VAL A 48 7.31 -11.91 -2.61
C VAL A 48 7.35 -10.46 -2.14
N PHE A 49 7.68 -9.52 -3.04
CA PHE A 49 7.68 -8.10 -2.73
C PHE A 49 6.41 -7.43 -3.25
N PRO A 50 5.80 -6.50 -2.50
CA PRO A 50 4.59 -5.85 -2.96
C PRO A 50 4.86 -4.89 -4.11
N ARG A 51 3.92 -4.85 -5.05
CA ARG A 51 3.81 -3.76 -6.02
C ARG A 51 3.38 -2.50 -5.29
N LEU A 52 4.06 -1.40 -5.55
CA LEU A 52 3.81 -0.10 -4.93
C LEU A 52 3.18 0.91 -5.89
N ALA A 53 3.22 0.64 -7.20
CA ALA A 53 2.62 1.50 -8.23
C ALA A 53 1.14 1.74 -7.96
N GLY A 54 0.73 3.02 -7.92
CA GLY A 54 -0.64 3.44 -7.66
C GLY A 54 -1.17 3.16 -6.24
N GLN A 55 -0.30 2.77 -5.31
CA GLN A 55 -0.68 2.63 -3.91
C GLN A 55 -0.84 4.00 -3.27
N HIS A 56 -1.84 4.17 -2.40
CA HIS A 56 -2.10 5.43 -1.71
C HIS A 56 -0.88 5.91 -0.92
N GLY A 57 -0.50 7.15 -1.12
CA GLY A 57 0.68 7.76 -0.51
C GLY A 57 0.65 7.73 1.02
N GLU A 58 -0.52 8.02 1.61
CA GLU A 58 -0.70 7.94 3.07
C GLU A 58 -0.53 6.52 3.60
N TYR A 59 -1.03 5.52 2.87
CA TYR A 59 -0.84 4.12 3.24
C TYR A 59 0.64 3.71 3.18
N VAL A 60 1.36 4.08 2.11
CA VAL A 60 2.81 3.79 2.00
C VAL A 60 3.58 4.46 3.14
N ALA A 61 3.34 5.75 3.40
CA ALA A 61 4.00 6.47 4.49
C ALA A 61 3.72 5.83 5.86
N LYS A 62 2.46 5.42 6.11
CA LYS A 62 2.08 4.70 7.31
C LYS A 62 2.83 3.37 7.44
N GLN A 63 2.91 2.57 6.36
CA GLN A 63 3.62 1.29 6.42
C GLN A 63 5.11 1.47 6.72
N LEU A 64 5.77 2.46 6.13
CA LEU A 64 7.17 2.78 6.41
C LEU A 64 7.37 3.17 7.89
N ALA A 65 6.48 4.01 8.43
CA ALA A 65 6.50 4.37 9.85
C ALA A 65 6.25 3.17 10.77
N ASP A 66 5.33 2.27 10.40
CA ASP A 66 5.03 1.06 11.16
C ASP A 66 6.21 0.06 11.14
N PHE A 67 6.95 -0.06 10.03
CA PHE A 67 8.18 -0.85 9.96
C PHE A 67 9.29 -0.24 10.83
N LYS A 68 9.52 1.07 10.71
CA LYS A 68 10.52 1.80 11.51
C LYS A 68 10.27 1.64 13.00
N SER A 69 9.03 1.80 13.46
CA SER A 69 8.65 1.66 14.88
C SER A 69 8.55 0.21 15.36
N GLY A 70 8.60 -0.79 14.46
CA GLY A 70 8.39 -2.20 14.78
C GLY A 70 6.92 -2.59 14.98
N LYS A 71 5.97 -1.67 14.78
CA LYS A 71 4.53 -1.96 14.81
C LYS A 71 4.12 -2.94 13.70
N ARG A 72 4.79 -2.89 12.54
CA ARG A 72 4.76 -3.92 11.51
C ARG A 72 6.14 -4.58 11.45
N LYS A 73 6.18 -5.89 11.69
CA LYS A 73 7.44 -6.65 11.69
C LYS A 73 7.84 -7.02 10.26
N SER A 74 9.10 -6.86 9.93
CA SER A 74 9.72 -7.34 8.70
C SER A 74 11.25 -7.14 8.81
N ASP A 75 11.99 -8.23 8.74
CA ASP A 75 13.46 -8.19 8.78
C ASP A 75 14.04 -7.48 7.55
N THR A 76 13.32 -7.54 6.41
CA THR A 76 13.71 -6.83 5.18
C THR A 76 13.40 -5.34 5.26
N MET A 77 12.17 -4.96 5.68
CA MET A 77 11.72 -3.56 5.58
C MET A 77 12.14 -2.70 6.76
N LYS A 78 12.41 -3.27 7.93
CA LYS A 78 12.84 -2.51 9.09
C LYS A 78 14.13 -1.72 8.81
N PRO A 79 15.25 -2.34 8.37
CA PRO A 79 16.45 -1.58 8.04
C PRO A 79 16.26 -0.59 6.89
N GLN A 80 15.36 -0.88 5.93
CA GLN A 80 15.06 0.03 4.82
C GLN A 80 14.32 1.31 5.26
N SER A 81 13.59 1.24 6.38
CA SER A 81 12.80 2.37 6.90
C SER A 81 13.47 3.10 8.07
N GLU A 82 14.54 2.56 8.65
CA GLU A 82 15.12 3.04 9.92
C GLU A 82 15.63 4.48 9.85
N GLU A 83 16.28 4.85 8.76
CA GLU A 83 16.84 6.19 8.56
C GLU A 83 15.87 7.19 7.95
N LEU A 84 14.70 6.73 7.47
CA LEU A 84 13.74 7.62 6.82
C LEU A 84 13.13 8.61 7.80
N THR A 85 13.09 9.88 7.41
CA THR A 85 12.33 10.92 8.10
C THR A 85 10.84 10.82 7.74
N PRO A 86 9.94 11.39 8.55
CA PRO A 86 8.51 11.44 8.20
C PRO A 86 8.23 12.16 6.87
N ALA A 87 9.03 13.17 6.53
CA ALA A 87 8.91 13.87 5.25
C ALA A 87 9.27 12.96 4.07
N GLU A 88 10.39 12.23 4.16
CA GLU A 88 10.80 11.25 3.14
C GLU A 88 9.79 10.11 2.98
N MET A 89 9.20 9.62 4.08
CA MET A 89 8.13 8.61 4.01
C MET A 89 6.91 9.11 3.23
N LYS A 90 6.50 10.37 3.45
CA LYS A 90 5.42 11.00 2.68
C LYS A 90 5.80 11.20 1.22
N ALA A 91 7.01 11.66 0.95
CA ALA A 91 7.53 11.86 -0.41
C ALA A 91 7.57 10.53 -1.19
N LEU A 92 8.05 9.46 -0.57
CA LEU A 92 8.03 8.10 -1.15
C LEU A 92 6.60 7.61 -1.41
N GLY A 93 5.68 7.89 -0.49
CA GLY A 93 4.26 7.61 -0.69
C GLY A 93 3.71 8.29 -1.94
N LEU A 94 3.91 9.60 -2.06
CA LEU A 94 3.48 10.39 -3.22
C LEU A 94 4.16 9.97 -4.53
N PHE A 95 5.42 9.54 -4.45
CA PHE A 95 6.16 9.03 -5.61
C PHE A 95 5.48 7.79 -6.19
N PHE A 96 5.19 6.78 -5.37
CA PHE A 96 4.57 5.54 -5.84
C PHE A 96 3.07 5.70 -6.18
N GLU A 97 2.35 6.59 -5.51
CA GLU A 97 0.95 6.89 -5.82
C GLU A 97 0.76 7.42 -7.23
N LYS A 98 1.73 8.19 -7.74
CA LYS A 98 1.72 8.73 -9.11
C LYS A 98 2.11 7.70 -10.18
N LYS A 99 2.65 6.55 -9.77
CA LYS A 99 3.04 5.52 -10.73
C LYS A 99 1.81 4.76 -11.23
N LYS A 100 1.88 4.32 -12.49
CA LYS A 100 0.75 3.61 -13.10
C LYS A 100 0.72 2.17 -12.61
N ALA A 101 -0.31 1.83 -11.84
CA ALA A 101 -0.62 0.44 -11.55
C ALA A 101 -1.12 -0.26 -12.84
N ALA A 102 -0.92 -1.56 -12.91
CA ALA A 102 -1.41 -2.39 -14.00
C ALA A 102 -1.89 -3.73 -13.43
N PRO A 103 -2.82 -4.43 -14.10
CA PRO A 103 -3.17 -5.79 -13.74
C PRO A 103 -1.92 -6.69 -13.73
N ASN A 104 -1.94 -7.71 -12.90
CA ASN A 104 -0.94 -8.76 -12.90
C ASN A 104 -1.52 -10.02 -13.54
N GLN A 105 -0.66 -10.98 -13.87
CA GLN A 105 -1.12 -12.27 -14.38
C GLN A 105 -1.43 -13.20 -13.19
N PRO A 106 -2.58 -13.86 -13.17
CA PRO A 106 -2.86 -14.89 -12.21
C PRO A 106 -1.98 -16.12 -12.47
N THR A 107 -1.67 -16.87 -11.44
CA THR A 107 -0.93 -18.14 -11.55
C THR A 107 -1.86 -19.34 -11.65
N ASP A 108 -3.09 -19.20 -11.15
CA ASP A 108 -4.17 -20.18 -11.25
C ASP A 108 -5.45 -19.52 -11.80
N THR A 109 -5.76 -19.80 -13.06
CA THR A 109 -6.95 -19.24 -13.72
C THR A 109 -8.24 -19.99 -13.41
N GLU A 110 -8.16 -21.25 -12.97
CA GLU A 110 -9.34 -22.10 -12.74
C GLU A 110 -10.13 -21.62 -11.51
N ILE A 111 -9.43 -21.02 -10.54
CA ILE A 111 -10.05 -20.57 -9.29
C ILE A 111 -10.57 -19.12 -9.29
N LEU A 112 -10.37 -18.39 -10.40
CA LEU A 112 -10.73 -16.96 -10.49
C LEU A 112 -12.21 -16.67 -10.22
N ALA A 113 -13.11 -17.57 -10.62
CA ALA A 113 -14.54 -17.40 -10.40
C ALA A 113 -14.89 -17.43 -8.89
N VAL A 114 -14.23 -18.31 -8.13
CA VAL A 114 -14.35 -18.39 -6.68
C VAL A 114 -13.79 -17.13 -6.05
N GLY A 115 -12.59 -16.72 -6.46
CA GLY A 115 -11.94 -15.49 -5.97
C GLY A 115 -12.80 -14.25 -6.16
N ARG A 116 -13.39 -14.11 -7.36
CA ARG A 116 -14.33 -13.02 -7.67
C ARG A 116 -15.54 -13.03 -6.75
N TYR A 117 -16.11 -14.21 -6.49
CA TYR A 117 -17.25 -14.33 -5.60
C TYR A 117 -16.89 -13.92 -4.17
N ILE A 118 -15.80 -14.46 -3.63
CA ILE A 118 -15.29 -14.11 -2.29
C ILE A 118 -15.00 -12.63 -2.18
N PHE A 119 -14.32 -12.05 -3.15
CA PHE A 119 -14.03 -10.62 -3.16
C PHE A 119 -15.30 -9.75 -3.12
N ALA A 120 -16.28 -10.08 -3.95
CA ALA A 120 -17.48 -9.26 -4.12
C ALA A 120 -18.57 -9.54 -3.06
N LYS A 121 -18.66 -10.75 -2.54
CA LYS A 121 -19.76 -11.20 -1.68
C LYS A 121 -19.34 -11.72 -0.30
N GLY A 122 -18.07 -12.10 -0.12
CA GLY A 122 -17.62 -12.82 1.06
C GLY A 122 -18.14 -14.25 1.11
N ASN A 123 -18.27 -14.80 2.32
CA ASN A 123 -18.84 -16.11 2.57
C ASN A 123 -19.77 -16.03 3.78
N GLN A 124 -21.08 -16.12 3.52
CA GLN A 124 -22.10 -16.03 4.60
C GLN A 124 -22.01 -17.18 5.61
N PHE A 125 -21.52 -18.35 5.22
CA PHE A 125 -21.45 -19.54 6.09
C PHE A 125 -20.33 -19.41 7.13
N SER A 126 -19.19 -18.79 6.78
CA SER A 126 -18.11 -18.46 7.72
C SER A 126 -18.28 -17.07 8.35
N GLY A 127 -19.25 -16.28 7.90
CA GLY A 127 -19.43 -14.90 8.29
C GLY A 127 -18.31 -13.98 7.76
N LEU A 128 -17.65 -14.37 6.66
CA LEU A 128 -16.64 -13.58 5.99
C LEU A 128 -17.30 -12.42 5.26
N PRO A 129 -16.99 -11.15 5.59
CA PRO A 129 -17.48 -10.00 4.81
C PRO A 129 -16.83 -9.95 3.43
N SER A 130 -17.48 -9.27 2.47
CA SER A 130 -16.87 -9.03 1.17
C SER A 130 -15.64 -8.11 1.30
N CYS A 131 -14.56 -8.41 0.57
CA CYS A 131 -13.38 -7.54 0.51
C CYS A 131 -13.73 -6.17 -0.08
N ALA A 132 -14.64 -6.18 -1.07
CA ALA A 132 -15.14 -5.00 -1.74
C ALA A 132 -15.83 -4.00 -0.81
N SER A 133 -16.42 -4.43 0.32
CA SER A 133 -17.10 -3.54 1.27
C SER A 133 -16.16 -2.50 1.91
N CYS A 134 -14.88 -2.83 2.04
CA CYS A 134 -13.87 -1.94 2.61
C CYS A 134 -12.86 -1.46 1.55
N HIS A 135 -12.42 -2.36 0.66
CA HIS A 135 -11.41 -2.03 -0.36
C HIS A 135 -12.00 -1.49 -1.67
N GLY A 136 -13.34 -1.36 -1.75
CA GLY A 136 -14.04 -0.89 -2.93
C GLY A 136 -14.23 -1.98 -3.99
N ALA A 137 -15.27 -1.82 -4.84
CA ALA A 137 -15.62 -2.82 -5.85
C ALA A 137 -14.49 -3.08 -6.87
N LYS A 138 -13.64 -2.10 -7.11
CA LYS A 138 -12.46 -2.21 -7.98
C LYS A 138 -11.17 -2.51 -7.21
N GLY A 139 -11.23 -2.70 -5.89
CA GLY A 139 -10.04 -2.97 -5.07
C GLY A 139 -9.06 -1.80 -4.99
N TYR A 140 -9.52 -0.57 -5.26
CA TYR A 140 -8.65 0.62 -5.23
C TYR A 140 -8.35 1.11 -3.81
N GLY A 141 -9.19 0.72 -2.85
CA GLY A 141 -9.03 1.16 -1.46
C GLY A 141 -9.33 2.65 -1.25
N THR A 142 -8.71 3.20 -0.24
CA THR A 142 -8.74 4.61 0.15
C THR A 142 -7.38 5.00 0.74
N PRO A 143 -7.10 6.27 1.04
CA PRO A 143 -5.84 6.65 1.71
C PRO A 143 -5.53 5.86 2.99
N LEU A 144 -6.56 5.38 3.71
CA LEU A 144 -6.42 4.58 4.93
C LEU A 144 -6.44 3.06 4.69
N LEU A 145 -7.03 2.62 3.59
CA LEU A 145 -7.18 1.22 3.20
C LEU A 145 -6.41 0.96 1.91
N PRO A 146 -5.54 -0.05 1.83
CA PRO A 146 -4.67 -0.22 0.68
C PRO A 146 -5.44 -0.52 -0.61
N ARG A 147 -4.89 -0.03 -1.72
CA ARG A 147 -5.17 -0.57 -3.04
C ARG A 147 -4.73 -2.04 -3.07
N LEU A 148 -5.61 -2.92 -3.50
CA LEU A 148 -5.37 -4.35 -3.70
C LEU A 148 -5.21 -4.69 -5.18
N ALA A 149 -5.96 -4.01 -6.05
CA ALA A 149 -6.01 -4.28 -7.48
C ALA A 149 -4.61 -4.35 -8.11
N GLY A 150 -4.35 -5.43 -8.86
CA GLY A 150 -3.10 -5.69 -9.53
C GLY A 150 -1.94 -6.13 -8.62
N GLN A 151 -2.19 -6.40 -7.35
CA GLN A 151 -1.15 -6.88 -6.43
C GLN A 151 -0.75 -8.32 -6.74
N HIS A 152 0.46 -8.72 -6.35
CA HIS A 152 0.93 -10.09 -6.51
C HIS A 152 0.12 -11.08 -5.67
N PRO A 153 -0.36 -12.20 -6.24
CA PRO A 153 -1.12 -13.22 -5.51
C PRO A 153 -0.37 -13.71 -4.27
N ARG A 154 0.88 -14.09 -4.45
CA ARG A 154 1.74 -14.58 -3.36
C ARG A 154 1.85 -13.58 -2.21
N TYR A 155 2.02 -12.29 -2.53
CA TYR A 155 2.08 -11.25 -1.49
C TYR A 155 0.74 -11.12 -0.74
N ILE A 156 -0.39 -11.17 -1.44
CA ILE A 156 -1.72 -11.12 -0.80
C ILE A 156 -1.93 -12.32 0.12
N GLU A 157 -1.62 -13.54 -0.33
CA GLU A 157 -1.72 -14.75 0.49
C GLU A 157 -0.87 -14.64 1.77
N ASP A 158 0.39 -14.23 1.63
CA ASP A 158 1.30 -14.06 2.75
C ASP A 158 0.78 -13.01 3.75
N GLN A 159 0.17 -11.90 3.25
CA GLN A 159 -0.42 -10.91 4.15
C GLN A 159 -1.67 -11.41 4.85
N LEU A 160 -2.57 -12.12 4.16
CA LEU A 160 -3.74 -12.73 4.78
C LEU A 160 -3.33 -13.74 5.85
N LYS A 161 -2.33 -14.58 5.57
CA LYS A 161 -1.77 -15.51 6.55
C LYS A 161 -1.20 -14.80 7.77
N GLN A 162 -0.37 -13.76 7.57
CA GLN A 162 0.22 -12.99 8.67
C GLN A 162 -0.83 -12.27 9.53
N PHE A 163 -1.92 -11.78 8.94
CA PHE A 163 -3.05 -11.25 9.70
C PHE A 163 -3.76 -12.34 10.50
N ASN A 164 -4.01 -13.50 9.88
CA ASN A 164 -4.65 -14.64 10.56
C ASN A 164 -3.82 -15.13 11.75
N THR A 165 -2.51 -15.31 11.60
CA THR A 165 -1.58 -15.75 12.66
C THR A 165 -1.21 -14.65 13.65
N ARG A 166 -1.65 -13.40 13.43
CA ARG A 166 -1.27 -12.21 14.20
C ARG A 166 0.23 -11.86 14.19
N GLU A 167 0.96 -12.32 13.19
CA GLU A 167 2.31 -11.84 12.90
C GLU A 167 2.28 -10.38 12.40
N ARG A 168 1.21 -10.02 11.66
CA ARG A 168 0.90 -8.66 11.26
C ARG A 168 -0.30 -8.15 12.05
N THR A 169 -0.12 -7.04 12.80
CA THR A 169 -1.11 -6.50 13.75
C THR A 169 -1.32 -5.00 13.63
N ASN A 170 -0.80 -4.36 12.58
CA ASN A 170 -0.83 -2.90 12.43
C ASN A 170 -2.13 -2.34 11.81
N ASP A 171 -3.23 -3.10 11.93
CA ASP A 171 -4.55 -2.87 11.33
C ASP A 171 -5.69 -2.73 12.36
N ASN A 172 -5.36 -2.61 13.65
CA ASN A 172 -6.33 -2.60 14.76
C ASN A 172 -7.22 -3.86 14.78
N ALA A 173 -6.68 -5.02 14.41
CA ALA A 173 -7.32 -6.34 14.37
C ALA A 173 -8.46 -6.50 13.35
N ILE A 174 -8.74 -5.53 12.50
CA ILE A 174 -9.80 -5.63 11.48
C ILE A 174 -9.47 -6.75 10.49
N MET A 175 -8.28 -6.74 9.90
CA MET A 175 -7.87 -7.76 8.95
C MET A 175 -7.65 -9.13 9.60
N HIS A 176 -7.27 -9.19 10.88
CA HIS A 176 -7.27 -10.46 11.61
C HIS A 176 -8.68 -11.05 11.68
N THR A 177 -9.70 -10.26 12.04
CA THR A 177 -11.09 -10.71 12.10
C THR A 177 -11.61 -11.21 10.74
N VAL A 178 -11.14 -10.62 9.64
CA VAL A 178 -11.48 -11.04 8.28
C VAL A 178 -10.69 -12.31 7.90
N ALA A 179 -9.36 -12.27 8.03
CA ALA A 179 -8.47 -13.33 7.57
C ALA A 179 -8.67 -14.66 8.34
N SER A 180 -9.04 -14.61 9.61
CA SER A 180 -9.35 -15.80 10.41
C SER A 180 -10.58 -16.58 9.94
N LYS A 181 -11.40 -16.01 9.06
CA LYS A 181 -12.60 -16.65 8.49
C LYS A 181 -12.37 -17.24 7.11
N LEU A 182 -11.20 -16.99 6.50
CA LEU A 182 -10.81 -17.55 5.21
C LEU A 182 -10.25 -18.95 5.39
N THR A 183 -10.68 -19.87 4.54
CA THR A 183 -9.92 -21.10 4.28
C THR A 183 -8.70 -20.80 3.41
N GLU A 184 -7.72 -21.70 3.38
CA GLU A 184 -6.55 -21.55 2.51
C GLU A 184 -6.94 -21.44 1.04
N LEU A 185 -7.94 -22.24 0.59
CA LEU A 185 -8.46 -22.20 -0.75
C LEU A 185 -9.10 -20.83 -1.09
N GLU A 186 -9.89 -20.27 -0.17
CA GLU A 186 -10.51 -18.95 -0.37
C GLU A 186 -9.48 -17.83 -0.38
N ALA A 187 -8.43 -17.92 0.47
CA ALA A 187 -7.34 -16.97 0.48
C ALA A 187 -6.55 -17.00 -0.83
N HIS A 188 -6.25 -18.21 -1.34
CA HIS A 188 -5.63 -18.40 -2.64
C HIS A 188 -6.49 -17.85 -3.77
N ALA A 189 -7.77 -18.24 -3.82
CA ALA A 189 -8.69 -17.80 -4.87
C ALA A 189 -8.84 -16.27 -4.92
N VAL A 190 -9.03 -15.63 -3.78
CA VAL A 190 -9.19 -14.17 -3.74
C VAL A 190 -7.90 -13.44 -4.10
N ALA A 191 -6.72 -13.99 -3.77
CA ALA A 191 -5.43 -13.43 -4.14
C ALA A 191 -5.21 -13.48 -5.66
N GLU A 192 -5.51 -14.61 -6.29
CA GLU A 192 -5.46 -14.77 -7.74
C GLU A 192 -6.41 -13.82 -8.48
N TYR A 193 -7.65 -13.67 -7.98
CA TYR A 193 -8.58 -12.71 -8.57
C TYR A 193 -8.10 -11.26 -8.43
N ILE A 194 -7.59 -10.86 -7.26
CA ILE A 194 -7.04 -9.52 -7.01
C ILE A 194 -5.94 -9.15 -8.01
N ALA A 195 -5.10 -10.12 -8.39
CA ALA A 195 -4.05 -9.90 -9.37
C ALA A 195 -4.59 -9.44 -10.74
N THR A 196 -5.75 -9.94 -11.15
CA THR A 196 -6.36 -9.60 -12.44
C THR A 196 -7.07 -8.25 -12.46
N MET A 197 -7.28 -7.63 -11.30
CA MET A 197 -8.02 -6.36 -11.20
C MET A 197 -7.17 -5.17 -11.67
N ASP A 198 -7.84 -4.21 -12.35
CA ASP A 198 -7.24 -2.95 -12.82
C ASP A 198 -7.98 -1.75 -12.22
#